data_e458413c178d4d8e16ad5255e281aa8a
#
_entry.id   e458413c178d4d8e16ad5255e281aa8a
#
_cell.length_a   1.000
_cell.length_b   1.000
_cell.length_c   1.000
_cell.angle_alpha   90.00
_cell.angle_beta   90.00
_cell.angle_gamma   90.00
#
_symmetry.space_group_name_H-M   'P 1'
#
loop_
_entity.id
_entity.type
_entity.pdbx_description
1 polymer ?
#
loop_
_entity_poly.entity_id
_entity_poly.type
_entity_poly.pdbx_seq_one_letter_code
_entity_poly.pdbx_strand_id
1 'polypeptide(L)'
;QIRDTKLIVAQHGYGALMADIKLPEKVAGKKAAIIGGGPTGIAAAYFLGRAGIETTIFEREEKLGGVPRYVIPAFRISDEAIDKDIALMEHYGVEVKCGAPAPSVEDLKKLGYTHILIATGAWQAGKLDIPGNVKGVIGWMKEMKTQVKPCLDGHVVVVGAGNTAMDAARVAKRMGAASSTIVYRRTKKEMPADEHELKLAIDEGVAMVELAAPVAQENGKLKLEKMKLGEPDASGRRSPVATGEFFEIPCDLVISAVGEKVDAKLMADNGIEMERKGPAFKTNVENVWCAGDAHRGPATVVEGIADAAAFAEAVIGKAHTYEIPETAYPSKVQAIVKKGILKMAKDACCEGSRCLDCSTVCENCADSCPNRANVVIKLSDGRHQILHIDKMCNECGNCTQFCPYASEPCRDKFTLFQTKEDMDDSKNAGVLFLDENRVLVRMAEVREYDLSAPNELPKEIENLILTVRSKYSYLYK
;
A
#
# COMPACT_ATOMS: atom_id res chain seq x y z
N GLN A 1 -7.37 -10.03 8.36
CA GLN A 1 -7.38 -11.50 8.28
C GLN A 1 -6.52 -12.03 7.16
N ILE A 2 -6.77 -11.70 5.89
CA ILE A 2 -5.86 -12.10 4.79
C ILE A 2 -4.44 -11.63 5.08
N ARG A 3 -4.27 -10.38 5.55
CA ARG A 3 -2.99 -9.83 5.97
C ARG A 3 -2.35 -10.63 7.11
N ASP A 4 -3.13 -10.93 8.14
CA ASP A 4 -2.63 -11.64 9.31
C ASP A 4 -2.31 -13.10 9.00
N THR A 5 -3.14 -13.76 8.18
CA THR A 5 -2.88 -15.12 7.68
C THR A 5 -1.62 -15.16 6.82
N LYS A 6 -1.40 -14.19 5.92
CA LYS A 6 -0.14 -14.09 5.15
C LYS A 6 1.08 -13.95 6.06
N LEU A 7 0.99 -13.11 7.10
CA LEU A 7 2.08 -12.93 8.06
C LEU A 7 2.40 -14.24 8.79
N ILE A 8 1.37 -14.94 9.28
CA ILE A 8 1.53 -16.23 9.98
C ILE A 8 2.17 -17.27 9.06
N VAL A 9 1.67 -17.38 7.80
CA VAL A 9 2.24 -18.31 6.81
C VAL A 9 3.70 -17.97 6.51
N ALA A 10 4.04 -16.69 6.33
CA ALA A 10 5.42 -16.26 6.09
C ALA A 10 6.34 -16.59 7.28
N GLN A 11 5.86 -16.45 8.52
CA GLN A 11 6.64 -16.75 9.71
C GLN A 11 6.88 -18.25 9.89
N HIS A 12 5.89 -19.09 9.65
CA HIS A 12 5.97 -20.54 9.87
C HIS A 12 6.43 -21.31 8.64
N GLY A 13 6.14 -20.83 7.44
CA GLY A 13 6.47 -21.50 6.18
C GLY A 13 7.89 -21.24 5.66
N TYR A 14 8.60 -20.24 6.21
CA TYR A 14 9.90 -19.83 5.68
C TYR A 14 10.93 -20.97 5.64
N GLY A 15 11.04 -21.77 6.70
CA GLY A 15 11.96 -22.88 6.74
C GLY A 15 11.67 -23.96 5.68
N ALA A 16 10.39 -24.27 5.47
CA ALA A 16 9.97 -25.20 4.43
C ALA A 16 10.25 -24.64 3.02
N LEU A 17 9.97 -23.34 2.80
CA LEU A 17 10.30 -22.66 1.56
C LEU A 17 11.80 -22.75 1.24
N MET A 18 12.67 -22.43 2.19
CA MET A 18 14.12 -22.47 2.00
C MET A 18 14.62 -23.90 1.72
N ALA A 19 14.03 -24.92 2.34
CA ALA A 19 14.41 -26.32 2.12
C ALA A 19 13.97 -26.87 0.76
N ASP A 20 12.92 -26.31 0.17
CA ASP A 20 12.36 -26.76 -1.13
C ASP A 20 12.96 -26.03 -2.34
N ILE A 21 13.83 -25.03 -2.11
CA ILE A 21 14.45 -24.28 -3.21
C ILE A 21 15.41 -25.17 -4.01
N LYS A 22 15.17 -25.20 -5.32
CA LYS A 22 16.08 -25.83 -6.28
C LYS A 22 16.80 -24.74 -7.08
N LEU A 23 18.14 -24.83 -7.13
CA LEU A 23 18.92 -23.89 -7.93
C LEU A 23 18.63 -24.14 -9.41
N PRO A 24 18.33 -23.09 -10.18
CA PRO A 24 18.10 -23.21 -11.62
C PRO A 24 19.41 -23.44 -12.39
N GLU A 25 19.30 -23.95 -13.61
CA GLU A 25 20.41 -23.93 -14.55
C GLU A 25 20.78 -22.48 -14.93
N LYS A 26 22.07 -22.20 -15.07
CA LYS A 26 22.52 -20.87 -15.45
C LYS A 26 22.21 -20.54 -16.90
N VAL A 27 21.63 -19.38 -17.14
CA VAL A 27 21.32 -18.86 -18.47
C VAL A 27 22.55 -18.14 -19.03
N ALA A 28 23.14 -18.69 -20.11
CA ALA A 28 24.28 -18.07 -20.76
C ALA A 28 23.90 -16.77 -21.51
N GLY A 29 24.83 -15.82 -21.56
CA GLY A 29 24.70 -14.59 -22.36
C GLY A 29 23.83 -13.49 -21.72
N LYS A 30 23.26 -13.72 -20.52
CA LYS A 30 22.53 -12.71 -19.75
C LYS A 30 23.20 -12.50 -18.40
N LYS A 31 23.55 -11.23 -18.13
CA LYS A 31 24.12 -10.80 -16.84
C LYS A 31 23.47 -9.49 -16.43
N ALA A 32 22.90 -9.43 -15.24
CA ALA A 32 22.15 -8.28 -14.78
C ALA A 32 22.86 -7.53 -13.65
N ALA A 33 22.88 -6.20 -13.74
CA ALA A 33 23.26 -5.31 -12.66
C ALA A 33 22.03 -4.57 -12.13
N ILE A 34 21.88 -4.55 -10.82
CA ILE A 34 20.80 -3.82 -10.14
C ILE A 34 21.43 -2.73 -9.29
N ILE A 35 21.06 -1.48 -9.54
CA ILE A 35 21.55 -0.32 -8.81
C ILE A 35 20.48 0.05 -7.77
N GLY A 36 20.75 -0.26 -6.50
CA GLY A 36 19.87 -0.06 -5.36
C GLY A 36 19.32 -1.37 -4.79
N GLY A 37 19.57 -1.58 -3.51
CA GLY A 37 19.21 -2.78 -2.74
C GLY A 37 17.95 -2.60 -1.89
N GLY A 38 17.00 -1.76 -2.33
CA GLY A 38 15.67 -1.65 -1.74
C GLY A 38 14.73 -2.77 -2.17
N PRO A 39 13.44 -2.74 -1.77
CA PRO A 39 12.48 -3.81 -2.08
C PRO A 39 12.40 -4.16 -3.56
N THR A 40 12.39 -3.16 -4.44
CA THR A 40 12.36 -3.38 -5.90
C THR A 40 13.61 -4.10 -6.39
N GLY A 41 14.79 -3.69 -5.91
CA GLY A 41 16.06 -4.31 -6.30
C GLY A 41 16.20 -5.74 -5.79
N ILE A 42 15.83 -6.00 -4.53
CA ILE A 42 15.82 -7.33 -3.92
C ILE A 42 14.87 -8.26 -4.68
N ALA A 43 13.65 -7.79 -4.98
CA ALA A 43 12.67 -8.58 -5.72
C ALA A 43 13.13 -8.88 -7.16
N ALA A 44 13.70 -7.90 -7.86
CA ALA A 44 14.24 -8.10 -9.21
C ALA A 44 15.36 -9.14 -9.21
N ALA A 45 16.27 -9.05 -8.25
CA ALA A 45 17.37 -10.00 -8.09
C ALA A 45 16.85 -11.41 -7.77
N TYR A 46 15.84 -11.52 -6.92
CA TYR A 46 15.17 -12.78 -6.61
C TYR A 46 14.56 -13.41 -7.88
N PHE A 47 13.79 -12.66 -8.65
CA PHE A 47 13.16 -13.18 -9.88
C PHE A 47 14.19 -13.60 -10.95
N LEU A 48 15.24 -12.80 -11.12
CA LEU A 48 16.31 -13.10 -12.08
C LEU A 48 17.17 -14.28 -11.63
N GLY A 49 17.57 -14.32 -10.36
CA GLY A 49 18.33 -15.43 -9.78
C GLY A 49 17.57 -16.76 -9.86
N ARG A 50 16.28 -16.71 -9.55
CA ARG A 50 15.37 -17.85 -9.70
C ARG A 50 15.23 -18.34 -11.15
N ALA A 51 15.42 -17.45 -12.12
CA ALA A 51 15.47 -17.80 -13.54
C ALA A 51 16.86 -18.22 -14.05
N GLY A 52 17.86 -18.31 -13.18
CA GLY A 52 19.24 -18.68 -13.54
C GLY A 52 20.08 -17.60 -14.18
N ILE A 53 19.65 -16.34 -14.09
CA ILE A 53 20.39 -15.20 -14.65
C ILE A 53 21.40 -14.70 -13.61
N GLU A 54 22.67 -14.61 -14.01
CA GLU A 54 23.73 -14.03 -13.18
C GLU A 54 23.39 -12.59 -12.82
N THR A 55 23.23 -12.29 -11.54
CA THR A 55 22.74 -11.02 -11.05
C THR A 55 23.62 -10.48 -9.93
N THR A 56 23.94 -9.19 -10.00
CA THR A 56 24.67 -8.45 -8.95
C THR A 56 23.87 -7.24 -8.52
N ILE A 57 23.68 -7.06 -7.21
CA ILE A 57 23.14 -5.84 -6.62
C ILE A 57 24.29 -4.93 -6.18
N PHE A 58 24.21 -3.66 -6.54
CA PHE A 58 25.08 -2.58 -6.05
C PHE A 58 24.29 -1.68 -5.12
N GLU A 59 24.69 -1.60 -3.84
CA GLU A 59 24.03 -0.80 -2.81
C GLU A 59 25.05 0.15 -2.16
N ARG A 60 24.69 1.42 -2.06
CA ARG A 60 25.56 2.44 -1.44
C ARG A 60 25.64 2.32 0.09
N GLU A 61 24.59 1.84 0.71
CA GLU A 61 24.53 1.60 2.15
C GLU A 61 25.24 0.30 2.53
N GLU A 62 25.57 0.13 3.81
CA GLU A 62 26.27 -1.05 4.32
C GLU A 62 25.48 -2.37 4.20
N LYS A 63 24.14 -2.27 4.12
CA LYS A 63 23.24 -3.42 4.02
C LYS A 63 22.11 -3.16 3.03
N LEU A 64 21.60 -4.23 2.43
CA LEU A 64 20.39 -4.19 1.64
C LEU A 64 19.15 -3.89 2.52
N GLY A 65 18.06 -3.49 1.90
CA GLY A 65 16.77 -3.26 2.52
C GLY A 65 16.17 -1.89 2.21
N GLY A 66 16.98 -0.91 1.81
CA GLY A 66 16.51 0.41 1.41
C GLY A 66 15.67 1.12 2.50
N VAL A 67 14.65 1.87 2.10
CA VAL A 67 13.76 2.60 3.02
C VAL A 67 13.16 1.72 4.13
N PRO A 68 12.71 0.48 3.89
CA PRO A 68 12.26 -0.41 4.97
C PRO A 68 13.29 -0.63 6.07
N ARG A 69 14.57 -0.79 5.70
CA ARG A 69 15.63 -1.00 6.70
C ARG A 69 16.06 0.29 7.39
N TYR A 70 16.22 1.36 6.65
CA TYR A 70 16.90 2.56 7.15
C TYR A 70 15.96 3.66 7.63
N VAL A 71 14.68 3.64 7.22
CA VAL A 71 13.74 4.72 7.52
C VAL A 71 12.49 4.21 8.23
N ILE A 72 11.85 3.12 7.73
CA ILE A 72 10.64 2.60 8.36
C ILE A 72 10.97 2.08 9.77
N PRO A 73 10.19 2.48 10.80
CA PRO A 73 10.47 2.11 12.18
C PRO A 73 10.45 0.60 12.43
N ALA A 74 11.29 0.11 13.36
CA ALA A 74 11.38 -1.30 13.71
C ALA A 74 10.05 -1.87 14.28
N PHE A 75 9.18 -1.05 14.82
CA PHE A 75 7.85 -1.51 15.26
C PHE A 75 6.88 -1.82 14.11
N ARG A 76 7.22 -1.45 12.86
CA ARG A 76 6.47 -1.83 11.66
C ARG A 76 7.07 -3.04 10.96
N ILE A 77 8.37 -3.05 10.78
CA ILE A 77 9.10 -4.13 10.13
C ILE A 77 10.44 -4.31 10.83
N SER A 78 10.73 -5.54 11.23
CA SER A 78 12.03 -5.87 11.84
C SER A 78 13.11 -6.09 10.78
N ASP A 79 14.36 -5.87 11.17
CA ASP A 79 15.50 -6.17 10.31
C ASP A 79 15.59 -7.67 9.98
N GLU A 80 15.19 -8.56 10.93
CA GLU A 80 15.13 -9.99 10.70
C GLU A 80 14.17 -10.41 9.59
N ALA A 81 13.02 -9.70 9.46
CA ALA A 81 12.08 -9.96 8.37
C ALA A 81 12.69 -9.59 7.01
N ILE A 82 13.43 -8.48 6.95
CA ILE A 82 14.13 -8.04 5.75
C ILE A 82 15.29 -9.01 5.42
N ASP A 83 16.04 -9.45 6.45
CA ASP A 83 17.16 -10.38 6.26
C ASP A 83 16.70 -11.75 5.74
N LYS A 84 15.49 -12.21 6.07
CA LYS A 84 14.91 -13.42 5.50
C LYS A 84 14.66 -13.30 3.99
N ASP A 85 14.14 -12.18 3.53
CA ASP A 85 13.93 -11.95 2.09
C ASP A 85 15.27 -11.82 1.34
N ILE A 86 16.27 -11.21 1.97
CA ILE A 86 17.62 -11.12 1.41
C ILE A 86 18.25 -12.52 1.32
N ALA A 87 18.20 -13.32 2.38
CA ALA A 87 18.72 -14.68 2.38
C ALA A 87 18.05 -15.57 1.32
N LEU A 88 16.74 -15.40 1.11
CA LEU A 88 16.01 -16.09 0.04
C LEU A 88 16.56 -15.73 -1.35
N MET A 89 16.85 -14.47 -1.59
CA MET A 89 17.46 -13.99 -2.85
C MET A 89 18.91 -14.51 -3.00
N GLU A 90 19.73 -14.39 -1.95
CA GLU A 90 21.13 -14.84 -1.95
C GLU A 90 21.25 -16.36 -2.19
N HIS A 91 20.26 -17.12 -1.75
CA HIS A 91 20.23 -18.57 -1.99
C HIS A 91 20.24 -18.94 -3.48
N TYR A 92 19.71 -18.07 -4.34
CA TYR A 92 19.80 -18.22 -5.80
C TYR A 92 21.13 -17.76 -6.41
N GLY A 93 22.13 -17.45 -5.61
CA GLY A 93 23.49 -17.10 -6.04
C GLY A 93 23.62 -15.66 -6.55
N VAL A 94 22.74 -14.76 -6.11
CA VAL A 94 22.87 -13.34 -6.39
C VAL A 94 24.06 -12.76 -5.64
N GLU A 95 24.92 -12.04 -6.36
CA GLU A 95 26.06 -11.32 -5.76
C GLU A 95 25.59 -9.98 -5.18
N VAL A 96 26.08 -9.63 -3.99
CA VAL A 96 25.75 -8.38 -3.31
C VAL A 96 27.01 -7.56 -3.07
N LYS A 97 27.01 -6.28 -3.48
CA LYS A 97 28.08 -5.31 -3.28
C LYS A 97 27.52 -4.07 -2.58
N CYS A 98 27.76 -3.99 -1.28
CA CYS A 98 27.33 -2.90 -0.41
C CYS A 98 28.47 -1.93 -0.06
N GLY A 99 28.13 -0.78 0.51
CA GLY A 99 29.07 0.18 1.10
C GLY A 99 29.74 1.12 0.10
N ALA A 100 29.35 1.10 -1.16
CA ALA A 100 29.88 2.00 -2.19
C ALA A 100 28.82 2.37 -3.24
N PRO A 101 28.91 3.56 -3.84
CA PRO A 101 28.11 3.91 -5.01
C PRO A 101 28.30 2.89 -6.15
N ALA A 102 27.23 2.61 -6.88
CA ALA A 102 27.33 1.77 -8.08
C ALA A 102 28.25 2.41 -9.13
N PRO A 103 28.97 1.59 -9.94
CA PRO A 103 29.66 2.07 -11.12
C PRO A 103 28.70 2.77 -12.09
N SER A 104 29.23 3.58 -13.01
CA SER A 104 28.40 4.17 -14.07
C SER A 104 27.78 3.10 -14.96
N VAL A 105 26.70 3.46 -15.65
CA VAL A 105 26.04 2.54 -16.62
C VAL A 105 27.03 2.08 -17.69
N GLU A 106 27.92 2.98 -18.15
CA GLU A 106 28.94 2.65 -19.13
C GLU A 106 29.95 1.64 -18.58
N ASP A 107 30.41 1.82 -17.34
CA ASP A 107 31.38 0.91 -16.73
C ASP A 107 30.73 -0.46 -16.41
N LEU A 108 29.46 -0.50 -16.01
CA LEU A 108 28.74 -1.75 -15.88
C LEU A 108 28.66 -2.52 -17.20
N LYS A 109 28.38 -1.84 -18.32
CA LYS A 109 28.41 -2.45 -19.65
C LYS A 109 29.79 -3.00 -20.00
N LYS A 110 30.89 -2.24 -19.69
CA LYS A 110 32.29 -2.72 -19.87
C LYS A 110 32.61 -3.93 -19.01
N LEU A 111 31.99 -4.06 -17.83
CA LEU A 111 32.09 -5.24 -16.94
C LEU A 111 31.26 -6.44 -17.41
N GLY A 112 30.62 -6.32 -18.58
CA GLY A 112 29.86 -7.41 -19.22
C GLY A 112 28.41 -7.53 -18.75
N TYR A 113 27.88 -6.57 -17.98
CA TYR A 113 26.45 -6.56 -17.68
C TYR A 113 25.62 -6.22 -18.91
N THR A 114 24.74 -7.12 -19.28
CA THR A 114 23.89 -7.00 -20.48
C THR A 114 22.56 -6.31 -20.18
N HIS A 115 22.14 -6.28 -18.89
CA HIS A 115 20.88 -5.70 -18.46
C HIS A 115 21.12 -4.92 -17.17
N ILE A 116 20.62 -3.69 -17.09
CA ILE A 116 20.85 -2.81 -15.94
C ILE A 116 19.50 -2.30 -15.44
N LEU A 117 19.22 -2.47 -14.16
CA LEU A 117 18.05 -1.91 -13.49
C LEU A 117 18.47 -0.82 -12.52
N ILE A 118 17.86 0.36 -12.63
CA ILE A 118 17.97 1.44 -11.66
C ILE A 118 16.75 1.36 -10.71
N ALA A 119 17.01 1.05 -9.44
CA ALA A 119 16.01 0.85 -8.39
C ALA A 119 16.38 1.63 -7.11
N THR A 120 16.87 2.86 -7.30
CA THR A 120 17.46 3.71 -6.23
C THR A 120 16.42 4.32 -5.29
N GLY A 121 15.12 4.21 -5.61
CA GLY A 121 14.05 4.73 -4.77
C GLY A 121 13.91 6.25 -4.75
N ALA A 122 13.21 6.79 -3.75
CA ALA A 122 12.96 8.22 -3.54
C ALA A 122 13.44 8.63 -2.14
N TRP A 123 14.70 9.05 -2.06
CA TRP A 123 15.39 9.34 -0.79
C TRP A 123 15.43 10.81 -0.38
N GLN A 124 14.97 11.72 -1.23
CA GLN A 124 14.96 13.14 -0.92
C GLN A 124 13.65 13.53 -0.26
N ALA A 125 13.69 14.04 0.98
CA ALA A 125 12.54 14.64 1.59
C ALA A 125 12.12 15.91 0.85
N GLY A 126 10.81 16.14 0.72
CA GLY A 126 10.27 17.40 0.24
C GLY A 126 10.72 18.56 1.12
N LYS A 127 11.13 19.66 0.50
CA LYS A 127 11.52 20.87 1.24
C LYS A 127 10.32 21.58 1.81
N LEU A 128 10.40 21.90 3.09
CA LEU A 128 9.59 22.88 3.77
C LEU A 128 10.47 24.12 3.98
N ASP A 129 10.22 25.17 3.21
CA ASP A 129 11.04 26.37 3.22
C ASP A 129 10.46 27.41 4.19
N ILE A 130 10.75 27.20 5.48
CA ILE A 130 10.39 28.10 6.56
C ILE A 130 11.60 28.34 7.47
N PRO A 131 11.73 29.52 8.11
CA PRO A 131 12.75 29.77 9.14
C PRO A 131 12.62 28.80 10.31
N GLY A 132 13.75 28.41 10.90
CA GLY A 132 13.81 27.66 12.14
C GLY A 132 14.52 26.31 12.07
N ASN A 133 14.35 25.49 13.11
CA ASN A 133 14.94 24.15 13.23
C ASN A 133 14.08 23.13 12.47
N VAL A 134 14.34 22.99 11.17
CA VAL A 134 13.58 22.11 10.27
C VAL A 134 14.47 20.97 9.77
N LYS A 135 14.04 19.73 9.98
CA LYS A 135 14.70 18.53 9.44
C LYS A 135 13.79 17.81 8.42
N GLY A 136 14.37 17.28 7.35
CA GLY A 136 13.66 16.39 6.42
C GLY A 136 13.40 15.03 7.06
N VAL A 137 12.22 14.49 6.84
CA VAL A 137 11.73 13.26 7.50
C VAL A 137 12.64 12.05 7.25
N ILE A 138 13.12 11.83 6.03
CA ILE A 138 13.94 10.66 5.68
C ILE A 138 15.26 10.63 6.47
N GLY A 139 15.99 11.75 6.46
CA GLY A 139 17.25 11.85 7.20
C GLY A 139 17.05 11.74 8.72
N TRP A 140 16.02 12.40 9.24
CA TRP A 140 15.70 12.35 10.65
C TRP A 140 15.28 10.95 11.11
N MET A 141 14.43 10.25 10.34
CA MET A 141 14.02 8.88 10.65
C MET A 141 15.20 7.91 10.61
N LYS A 142 16.11 8.08 9.65
CA LYS A 142 17.34 7.30 9.58
C LYS A 142 18.22 7.52 10.83
N GLU A 143 18.36 8.78 11.29
CA GLU A 143 19.05 9.13 12.53
C GLU A 143 18.38 8.45 13.75
N MET A 144 17.06 8.58 13.88
CA MET A 144 16.31 8.02 15.00
C MET A 144 16.34 6.49 15.05
N LYS A 145 16.40 5.81 13.91
CA LYS A 145 16.47 4.35 13.84
C LYS A 145 17.76 3.77 14.42
N THR A 146 18.83 4.55 14.49
CA THR A 146 20.11 4.15 15.12
C THR A 146 20.10 4.35 16.64
N GLN A 147 19.13 5.07 17.19
CA GLN A 147 19.04 5.34 18.62
C GLN A 147 18.44 4.15 19.39
N VAL A 148 19.09 3.75 20.48
CA VAL A 148 18.66 2.61 21.32
C VAL A 148 17.79 3.06 22.49
N LYS A 149 17.88 4.33 22.90
CA LYS A 149 17.17 4.91 24.04
C LYS A 149 16.46 6.20 23.64
N PRO A 150 15.41 6.60 24.38
CA PRO A 150 14.82 7.92 24.24
C PRO A 150 15.88 9.02 24.27
N CYS A 151 15.83 9.93 23.31
CA CYS A 151 16.83 10.98 23.13
C CYS A 151 16.21 12.35 22.79
N LEU A 152 14.89 12.45 22.86
CA LEU A 152 14.15 13.70 22.64
C LEU A 152 13.47 14.12 23.95
N ASP A 153 13.47 15.42 24.25
CA ASP A 153 12.83 16.00 25.44
C ASP A 153 11.94 17.20 25.13
N GLY A 154 11.98 17.71 23.90
CA GLY A 154 11.24 18.87 23.45
C GLY A 154 9.93 18.55 22.72
N HIS A 155 9.33 19.59 22.15
CA HIS A 155 8.11 19.54 21.36
C HIS A 155 8.44 19.34 19.89
N VAL A 156 7.97 18.23 19.31
CA VAL A 156 8.20 17.89 17.90
C VAL A 156 6.92 18.11 17.09
N VAL A 157 7.02 18.85 16.01
CA VAL A 157 5.92 19.06 15.07
C VAL A 157 6.27 18.41 13.73
N VAL A 158 5.40 17.51 13.27
CA VAL A 158 5.53 16.83 11.96
C VAL A 158 4.57 17.48 10.98
N VAL A 159 5.11 18.04 9.90
CA VAL A 159 4.32 18.71 8.86
C VAL A 159 4.07 17.75 7.71
N GLY A 160 2.81 17.37 7.54
CA GLY A 160 2.37 16.40 6.53
C GLY A 160 1.33 15.45 7.09
N ALA A 161 0.68 14.65 6.23
CA ALA A 161 -0.33 13.69 6.64
C ALA A 161 -0.31 12.38 5.81
N GLY A 162 0.85 12.00 5.28
CA GLY A 162 1.09 10.68 4.71
C GLY A 162 1.51 9.65 5.76
N ASN A 163 1.63 8.38 5.38
CA ASN A 163 2.08 7.32 6.29
C ASN A 163 3.44 7.62 6.91
N THR A 164 4.35 8.23 6.18
CA THR A 164 5.67 8.68 6.69
C THR A 164 5.54 9.71 7.80
N ALA A 165 4.54 10.62 7.73
CA ALA A 165 4.26 11.59 8.80
C ALA A 165 3.71 10.89 10.05
N MET A 166 2.84 9.89 9.90
CA MET A 166 2.32 9.09 11.02
C MET A 166 3.47 8.37 11.74
N ASP A 167 4.36 7.74 10.97
CA ASP A 167 5.55 7.06 11.50
C ASP A 167 6.49 8.01 12.23
N ALA A 168 6.79 9.16 11.64
CA ALA A 168 7.67 10.14 12.25
C ALA A 168 7.10 10.67 13.57
N ALA A 169 5.80 10.97 13.63
CA ALA A 169 5.15 11.44 14.83
C ALA A 169 5.17 10.38 15.95
N ARG A 170 4.93 9.11 15.63
CA ARG A 170 5.02 7.99 16.58
C ARG A 170 6.44 7.76 17.06
N VAL A 171 7.44 7.84 16.15
CA VAL A 171 8.86 7.76 16.53
C VAL A 171 9.22 8.89 17.49
N ALA A 172 8.84 10.14 17.21
CA ALA A 172 9.10 11.26 18.10
C ALA A 172 8.55 10.99 19.50
N LYS A 173 7.32 10.50 19.62
CA LYS A 173 6.71 10.16 20.89
C LYS A 173 7.46 9.05 21.63
N ARG A 174 7.82 7.98 20.93
CA ARG A 174 8.57 6.84 21.49
C ARG A 174 10.00 7.19 21.88
N MET A 175 10.61 8.20 21.21
CA MET A 175 11.95 8.71 21.54
C MET A 175 11.94 9.74 22.68
N GLY A 176 10.80 9.96 23.35
CA GLY A 176 10.70 10.74 24.57
C GLY A 176 10.28 12.18 24.38
N ALA A 177 9.88 12.63 23.18
CA ALA A 177 9.39 13.99 22.97
C ALA A 177 8.28 14.35 23.97
N ALA A 178 8.35 15.54 24.57
CA ALA A 178 7.35 16.06 25.48
C ALA A 178 5.97 16.11 24.83
N SER A 179 5.92 16.54 23.57
CA SER A 179 4.75 16.37 22.72
C SER A 179 5.15 16.03 21.27
N SER A 180 4.27 15.33 20.57
CA SER A 180 4.37 15.11 19.13
C SER A 180 3.05 15.53 18.49
N THR A 181 3.12 16.45 17.53
CA THR A 181 1.93 17.04 16.89
C THR A 181 2.07 16.97 15.38
N ILE A 182 1.06 16.40 14.71
CA ILE A 182 0.96 16.43 13.25
C ILE A 182 0.24 17.72 12.84
N VAL A 183 0.81 18.45 11.90
CA VAL A 183 0.20 19.65 11.30
C VAL A 183 -0.13 19.37 9.85
N TYR A 184 -1.40 19.55 9.48
CA TYR A 184 -1.88 19.30 8.14
C TYR A 184 -2.71 20.46 7.59
N ARG A 185 -2.41 20.87 6.37
CA ARG A 185 -3.06 22.02 5.71
C ARG A 185 -4.48 21.77 5.19
N ARG A 186 -4.98 20.50 5.28
CA ARG A 186 -6.33 20.07 4.95
C ARG A 186 -6.97 19.39 6.15
N THR A 187 -8.08 18.69 5.93
CA THR A 187 -8.73 17.91 7.00
C THR A 187 -8.34 16.42 6.91
N LYS A 188 -8.72 15.67 7.95
CA LYS A 188 -8.53 14.20 7.99
C LYS A 188 -9.13 13.49 6.77
N LYS A 189 -10.21 14.03 6.19
CA LYS A 189 -10.86 13.44 5.00
C LYS A 189 -9.96 13.45 3.75
N GLU A 190 -9.13 14.48 3.61
CA GLU A 190 -8.21 14.63 2.48
C GLU A 190 -6.80 14.07 2.76
N MET A 191 -6.65 13.40 3.89
CA MET A 191 -5.38 12.82 4.31
C MET A 191 -5.00 11.61 3.44
N PRO A 192 -3.76 11.53 2.92
CA PRO A 192 -3.32 10.38 2.14
C PRO A 192 -2.96 9.15 3.00
N ALA A 193 -2.75 9.31 4.32
CA ALA A 193 -2.50 8.19 5.21
C ALA A 193 -3.77 7.38 5.47
N ASP A 194 -3.59 6.09 5.77
CA ASP A 194 -4.67 5.19 6.19
C ASP A 194 -5.26 5.65 7.55
N GLU A 195 -6.58 5.58 7.69
CA GLU A 195 -7.28 5.96 8.94
C GLU A 195 -6.80 5.15 10.14
N HIS A 196 -6.44 3.88 9.93
CA HIS A 196 -5.90 3.03 10.97
C HIS A 196 -4.55 3.55 11.49
N GLU A 197 -3.71 4.09 10.60
CA GLU A 197 -2.41 4.65 10.98
C GLU A 197 -2.56 5.92 11.80
N LEU A 198 -3.50 6.78 11.44
CA LEU A 198 -3.85 7.95 12.24
C LEU A 198 -4.37 7.53 13.62
N LYS A 199 -5.25 6.52 13.66
CA LYS A 199 -5.76 6.00 14.94
C LYS A 199 -4.64 5.51 15.84
N LEU A 200 -3.70 4.71 15.31
CA LEU A 200 -2.54 4.24 16.07
C LEU A 200 -1.67 5.40 16.59
N ALA A 201 -1.48 6.46 15.81
CA ALA A 201 -0.73 7.63 16.25
C ALA A 201 -1.44 8.36 17.40
N ILE A 202 -2.75 8.56 17.30
CA ILE A 202 -3.56 9.17 18.35
C ILE A 202 -3.58 8.33 19.63
N ASP A 203 -3.73 7.01 19.50
CA ASP A 203 -3.71 6.06 20.64
C ASP A 203 -2.35 6.09 21.38
N GLU A 204 -1.25 6.43 20.69
CA GLU A 204 0.07 6.65 21.28
C GLU A 204 0.29 8.07 21.82
N GLY A 205 -0.73 8.94 21.79
CA GLY A 205 -0.69 10.30 22.34
C GLY A 205 -0.11 11.35 21.39
N VAL A 206 -0.15 11.12 20.08
CA VAL A 206 0.15 12.13 19.07
C VAL A 206 -1.06 13.04 18.88
N ALA A 207 -0.84 14.35 18.91
CA ALA A 207 -1.87 15.35 18.61
C ALA A 207 -1.94 15.63 17.09
N MET A 208 -3.09 16.12 16.63
CA MET A 208 -3.25 16.55 15.22
C MET A 208 -3.92 17.91 15.15
N VAL A 209 -3.33 18.81 14.36
CA VAL A 209 -3.85 20.13 14.01
C VAL A 209 -4.18 20.15 12.54
N GLU A 210 -5.45 20.27 12.24
CA GLU A 210 -5.99 20.34 10.87
C GLU A 210 -6.10 21.80 10.40
N LEU A 211 -6.17 21.99 9.08
CA LEU A 211 -6.35 23.30 8.46
C LEU A 211 -5.31 24.33 8.95
N ALA A 212 -4.05 23.93 9.00
CA ALA A 212 -2.94 24.76 9.42
C ALA A 212 -1.71 24.55 8.54
N ALA A 213 -1.05 25.65 8.17
CA ALA A 213 0.19 25.67 7.42
C ALA A 213 1.31 26.33 8.24
N PRO A 214 2.52 25.75 8.30
CA PRO A 214 3.62 26.33 9.05
C PRO A 214 4.20 27.56 8.34
N VAL A 215 4.58 28.56 9.13
CA VAL A 215 5.12 29.84 8.65
C VAL A 215 6.56 30.04 9.11
N ALA A 216 6.83 29.89 10.40
CA ALA A 216 8.17 30.03 11.00
C ALA A 216 8.23 29.31 12.34
N GLN A 217 9.39 28.73 12.66
CA GLN A 217 9.69 28.17 13.99
C GLN A 217 10.72 29.07 14.67
N GLU A 218 10.34 29.67 15.77
CA GLU A 218 11.19 30.59 16.54
C GLU A 218 10.85 30.51 18.03
N ASN A 219 11.84 30.72 18.89
CA ASN A 219 11.66 30.80 20.34
C ASN A 219 10.87 29.65 20.98
N GLY A 220 11.09 28.40 20.54
CA GLY A 220 10.38 27.22 21.03
C GLY A 220 8.92 27.13 20.60
N LYS A 221 8.51 27.86 19.56
CA LYS A 221 7.16 27.85 19.01
C LYS A 221 7.16 27.75 17.50
N LEU A 222 6.10 27.15 16.95
CA LEU A 222 5.80 27.16 15.53
C LEU A 222 4.60 28.08 15.28
N LYS A 223 4.82 29.13 14.50
CA LYS A 223 3.75 30.00 13.99
C LYS A 223 3.07 29.27 12.81
N LEU A 224 1.74 29.19 12.90
CA LEU A 224 0.88 28.54 11.93
C LEU A 224 -0.12 29.54 11.37
N GLU A 225 -0.40 29.44 10.07
CA GLU A 225 -1.51 30.13 9.42
C GLU A 225 -2.70 29.20 9.32
N LYS A 226 -3.89 29.69 9.73
CA LYS A 226 -5.13 28.95 9.56
C LYS A 226 -5.48 28.85 8.08
N MET A 227 -5.93 27.67 7.68
CA MET A 227 -6.33 27.38 6.31
C MET A 227 -7.83 27.12 6.27
N LYS A 228 -8.41 27.27 5.06
CA LYS A 228 -9.74 26.76 4.73
C LYS A 228 -9.67 25.96 3.44
N LEU A 229 -10.61 25.05 3.25
CA LEU A 229 -10.73 24.32 1.99
C LEU A 229 -11.39 25.18 0.93
N GLY A 230 -10.77 25.33 -0.22
CA GLY A 230 -11.33 25.95 -1.41
C GLY A 230 -12.31 25.03 -2.14
N GLU A 231 -12.75 25.43 -3.33
CA GLU A 231 -13.60 24.63 -4.20
C GLU A 231 -12.85 23.37 -4.69
N PRO A 232 -13.57 22.27 -4.96
CA PRO A 232 -12.98 21.08 -5.54
C PRO A 232 -12.41 21.35 -6.94
N ASP A 233 -11.22 20.80 -7.23
CA ASP A 233 -10.68 20.77 -8.57
C ASP A 233 -11.35 19.68 -9.44
N ALA A 234 -10.92 19.53 -10.70
CA ALA A 234 -11.46 18.53 -11.63
C ALA A 234 -11.32 17.06 -11.13
N SER A 235 -10.44 16.79 -10.15
CA SER A 235 -10.28 15.49 -9.49
C SER A 235 -11.11 15.37 -8.21
N GLY A 236 -11.92 16.36 -7.87
CA GLY A 236 -12.67 16.42 -6.62
C GLY A 236 -11.84 16.84 -5.40
N ARG A 237 -10.57 17.16 -5.59
CA ARG A 237 -9.64 17.50 -4.50
C ARG A 237 -9.75 18.98 -4.15
N ARG A 238 -9.93 19.28 -2.86
CA ARG A 238 -10.03 20.66 -2.36
C ARG A 238 -8.67 21.21 -1.98
N SER A 239 -8.30 22.34 -2.56
CA SER A 239 -7.04 23.02 -2.28
C SER A 239 -7.12 23.82 -0.98
N PRO A 240 -6.07 23.83 -0.13
CA PRO A 240 -6.01 24.66 1.05
C PRO A 240 -5.79 26.13 0.65
N VAL A 241 -6.57 27.03 1.24
CA VAL A 241 -6.51 28.48 1.01
C VAL A 241 -6.20 29.17 2.33
N ALA A 242 -5.22 30.06 2.33
CA ALA A 242 -4.83 30.85 3.50
C ALA A 242 -5.95 31.79 3.93
N THR A 243 -6.13 31.98 5.25
CA THR A 243 -7.14 32.87 5.82
C THR A 243 -6.58 34.21 6.28
N GLY A 244 -5.26 34.34 6.44
CA GLY A 244 -4.59 35.48 7.05
C GLY A 244 -4.65 35.50 8.58
N GLU A 245 -5.21 34.47 9.22
CA GLU A 245 -5.23 34.32 10.67
C GLU A 245 -4.08 33.40 11.12
N PHE A 246 -3.40 33.80 12.19
CA PHE A 246 -2.22 33.11 12.73
C PHE A 246 -2.44 32.68 14.17
N PHE A 247 -1.76 31.58 14.55
CA PHE A 247 -1.67 31.11 15.92
C PHE A 247 -0.34 30.38 16.12
N GLU A 248 -0.01 30.06 17.38
CA GLU A 248 1.26 29.41 17.72
C GLU A 248 1.01 28.14 18.53
N ILE A 249 1.91 27.18 18.36
CA ILE A 249 1.98 25.96 19.17
C ILE A 249 3.42 25.76 19.66
N PRO A 250 3.64 25.06 20.78
CA PRO A 250 4.99 24.70 21.23
C PRO A 250 5.71 23.85 20.17
N CYS A 251 6.97 24.19 19.86
CA CYS A 251 7.76 23.47 18.87
C CYS A 251 9.26 23.78 19.00
N ASP A 252 10.05 22.78 19.27
CA ASP A 252 11.52 22.84 19.30
C ASP A 252 12.13 22.29 18.02
N LEU A 253 11.43 21.35 17.35
CA LEU A 253 11.86 20.72 16.13
C LEU A 253 10.68 20.51 15.16
N VAL A 254 10.86 20.94 13.92
CA VAL A 254 9.93 20.67 12.81
C VAL A 254 10.47 19.54 11.94
N ILE A 255 9.66 18.53 11.71
CA ILE A 255 9.94 17.43 10.75
C ILE A 255 9.12 17.65 9.49
N SER A 256 9.80 17.86 8.37
CA SER A 256 9.16 18.03 7.06
C SER A 256 8.85 16.66 6.44
N ALA A 257 7.56 16.30 6.41
CA ALA A 257 7.02 15.10 5.78
C ALA A 257 6.05 15.46 4.64
N VAL A 258 6.42 16.44 3.81
CA VAL A 258 5.59 16.98 2.72
C VAL A 258 5.79 16.27 1.37
N GLY A 259 6.18 15.04 1.43
CA GLY A 259 6.44 14.15 0.30
C GLY A 259 7.92 13.82 0.13
N GLU A 260 8.19 12.79 -0.61
CA GLU A 260 9.53 12.34 -0.99
C GLU A 260 9.75 12.60 -2.48
N LYS A 261 11.02 12.72 -2.88
CA LYS A 261 11.43 12.96 -4.26
C LYS A 261 12.54 11.99 -4.68
N VAL A 262 12.52 11.66 -5.95
CA VAL A 262 13.59 10.89 -6.58
C VAL A 262 14.84 11.75 -6.69
N ASP A 263 15.99 11.18 -6.38
CA ASP A 263 17.28 11.81 -6.69
C ASP A 263 17.59 11.63 -8.18
N ALA A 264 17.38 12.69 -8.94
CA ALA A 264 17.59 12.67 -10.38
C ALA A 264 19.09 12.71 -10.78
N LYS A 265 19.99 12.87 -9.81
CA LYS A 265 21.44 13.05 -10.10
C LYS A 265 22.02 11.84 -10.84
N LEU A 266 21.74 10.60 -10.36
CA LEU A 266 22.22 9.39 -11.01
C LEU A 266 21.76 9.32 -12.48
N MET A 267 20.52 9.69 -12.75
CA MET A 267 19.98 9.71 -14.10
C MET A 267 20.70 10.74 -14.98
N ALA A 268 20.85 11.96 -14.47
CA ALA A 268 21.52 13.04 -15.18
C ALA A 268 23.01 12.72 -15.45
N ASP A 269 23.72 12.19 -14.45
CA ASP A 269 25.16 11.83 -14.56
C ASP A 269 25.37 10.70 -15.59
N ASN A 270 24.36 9.90 -15.89
CA ASN A 270 24.44 8.82 -16.90
C ASN A 270 23.67 9.16 -18.20
N GLY A 271 23.19 10.38 -18.38
CA GLY A 271 22.44 10.79 -19.57
C GLY A 271 21.14 10.01 -19.78
N ILE A 272 20.50 9.58 -18.68
CA ILE A 272 19.31 8.73 -18.71
C ILE A 272 18.06 9.59 -18.66
N GLU A 273 17.23 9.41 -19.66
CA GLU A 273 15.87 9.96 -19.72
C GLU A 273 14.86 8.82 -19.60
N MET A 274 13.81 9.04 -18.81
CA MET A 274 12.74 8.07 -18.61
C MET A 274 11.56 8.42 -19.50
N GLU A 275 11.00 7.44 -20.19
CA GLU A 275 9.71 7.58 -20.85
C GLU A 275 8.59 7.65 -19.78
N ARG A 276 7.92 8.80 -19.71
CA ARG A 276 6.82 9.01 -18.74
C ARG A 276 5.49 8.37 -19.18
N LYS A 277 5.39 7.89 -20.42
CA LYS A 277 4.19 7.26 -20.99
C LYS A 277 4.60 6.02 -21.78
N GLY A 278 4.30 4.85 -21.27
CA GLY A 278 4.57 3.56 -21.93
C GLY A 278 4.58 2.41 -20.93
N PRO A 279 4.73 1.16 -21.40
CA PRO A 279 4.93 0.04 -20.50
C PRO A 279 6.20 0.32 -19.71
N ALA A 280 5.96 0.68 -18.49
CA ALA A 280 6.87 1.06 -17.45
C ALA A 280 8.30 0.54 -17.65
N PHE A 281 9.23 1.40 -17.29
CA PHE A 281 10.61 1.04 -16.92
C PHE A 281 11.70 1.21 -18.00
N LYS A 282 11.40 1.31 -19.29
CA LYS A 282 12.42 1.57 -20.32
C LYS A 282 12.97 3.01 -20.22
N THR A 283 14.26 3.14 -20.45
CA THR A 283 14.93 4.42 -20.58
C THR A 283 15.32 4.64 -22.03
N ASN A 284 15.88 5.82 -22.36
CA ASN A 284 16.49 6.11 -23.67
C ASN A 284 17.74 5.28 -23.95
N VAL A 285 18.31 4.61 -22.95
CA VAL A 285 19.51 3.79 -23.08
C VAL A 285 19.11 2.31 -23.21
N GLU A 286 19.57 1.68 -24.30
CA GLU A 286 19.27 0.27 -24.56
C GLU A 286 19.73 -0.64 -23.42
N ASN A 287 18.82 -1.57 -23.04
CA ASN A 287 19.01 -2.53 -21.95
C ASN A 287 19.26 -1.88 -20.57
N VAL A 288 18.76 -0.66 -20.38
CA VAL A 288 18.70 0.03 -19.09
C VAL A 288 17.26 0.35 -18.75
N TRP A 289 16.84 -0.02 -17.55
CA TRP A 289 15.48 0.19 -17.02
C TRP A 289 15.54 0.97 -15.71
N CYS A 290 14.42 1.57 -15.36
CA CYS A 290 14.21 2.21 -14.07
C CYS A 290 12.88 1.75 -13.48
N ALA A 291 12.86 1.30 -12.22
CA ALA A 291 11.67 0.72 -11.61
C ALA A 291 11.48 1.15 -10.14
N GLY A 292 10.29 0.87 -9.59
CA GLY A 292 9.91 1.26 -8.25
C GLY A 292 9.83 2.77 -8.07
N ASP A 293 10.05 3.24 -6.85
CA ASP A 293 9.95 4.67 -6.52
C ASP A 293 10.90 5.56 -7.33
N ALA A 294 12.00 5.00 -7.84
CA ALA A 294 12.91 5.72 -8.71
C ALA A 294 12.25 6.14 -10.04
N HIS A 295 11.26 5.38 -10.52
CA HIS A 295 10.51 5.65 -11.73
C HIS A 295 9.22 6.42 -11.46
N ARG A 296 8.37 5.89 -10.56
CA ARG A 296 7.01 6.37 -10.34
C ARG A 296 6.87 7.44 -9.25
N GLY A 297 7.90 7.66 -8.44
CA GLY A 297 7.81 8.37 -7.17
C GLY A 297 7.38 7.45 -6.02
N PRO A 298 7.26 7.99 -4.80
CA PRO A 298 6.92 7.21 -3.62
C PRO A 298 5.63 6.40 -3.78
N ALA A 299 5.73 5.08 -3.57
CA ALA A 299 4.64 4.13 -3.72
C ALA A 299 4.73 3.01 -2.66
N THR A 300 3.94 1.96 -2.80
CA THR A 300 3.97 0.82 -1.89
C THR A 300 5.08 -0.16 -2.25
N VAL A 301 5.55 -0.93 -1.25
CA VAL A 301 6.51 -2.04 -1.47
C VAL A 301 5.97 -3.04 -2.50
N VAL A 302 4.65 -3.32 -2.47
CA VAL A 302 4.01 -4.26 -3.40
C VAL A 302 4.08 -3.78 -4.85
N GLU A 303 3.89 -2.48 -5.09
CA GLU A 303 4.06 -1.89 -6.43
C GLU A 303 5.51 -1.97 -6.91
N GLY A 304 6.47 -1.72 -6.00
CA GLY A 304 7.89 -1.92 -6.31
C GLY A 304 8.24 -3.36 -6.66
N ILE A 305 7.63 -4.35 -6.00
CA ILE A 305 7.79 -5.77 -6.32
C ILE A 305 7.14 -6.11 -7.67
N ALA A 306 5.97 -5.55 -7.97
CA ALA A 306 5.32 -5.73 -9.26
C ALA A 306 6.16 -5.17 -10.42
N ASP A 307 6.78 -4.00 -10.23
CA ASP A 307 7.70 -3.43 -11.18
C ASP A 307 8.93 -4.30 -11.41
N ALA A 308 9.47 -4.87 -10.33
CA ALA A 308 10.58 -5.81 -10.39
C ALA A 308 10.23 -7.09 -11.17
N ALA A 309 9.02 -7.61 -10.99
CA ALA A 309 8.52 -8.76 -11.73
C ALA A 309 8.42 -8.45 -13.23
N ALA A 310 7.85 -7.30 -13.60
CA ALA A 310 7.73 -6.88 -14.99
C ALA A 310 9.11 -6.68 -15.66
N PHE A 311 10.07 -6.10 -14.95
CA PHE A 311 11.45 -6.02 -15.43
C PHE A 311 12.06 -7.40 -15.65
N ALA A 312 11.92 -8.30 -14.67
CA ALA A 312 12.46 -9.66 -14.77
C ALA A 312 11.84 -10.42 -15.94
N GLU A 313 10.53 -10.32 -16.16
CA GLU A 313 9.84 -10.90 -17.32
C GLU A 313 10.39 -10.40 -18.66
N ALA A 314 10.66 -9.10 -18.75
CA ALA A 314 11.26 -8.51 -19.95
C ALA A 314 12.68 -9.04 -20.20
N VAL A 315 13.48 -9.25 -19.17
CA VAL A 315 14.84 -9.82 -19.26
C VAL A 315 14.81 -11.31 -19.59
N ILE A 316 13.92 -12.06 -18.93
CA ILE A 316 13.75 -13.50 -19.13
C ILE A 316 13.18 -13.80 -20.54
N GLY A 317 12.29 -12.92 -21.02
CA GLY A 317 11.55 -13.08 -22.28
C GLY A 317 10.33 -13.98 -22.15
N LYS A 318 9.84 -14.22 -20.93
CA LYS A 318 8.68 -15.06 -20.63
C LYS A 318 7.94 -14.51 -19.43
N ALA A 319 6.62 -14.38 -19.53
CA ALA A 319 5.77 -14.05 -18.40
C ALA A 319 5.81 -15.17 -17.33
N HIS A 320 5.81 -14.76 -16.07
CA HIS A 320 5.74 -15.71 -14.97
C HIS A 320 4.30 -16.23 -14.83
N THR A 321 4.12 -17.54 -14.89
CA THR A 321 2.83 -18.19 -14.63
C THR A 321 2.85 -18.83 -13.26
N TYR A 322 1.85 -18.53 -12.42
CA TYR A 322 1.64 -19.23 -11.16
C TYR A 322 0.70 -20.40 -11.40
N GLU A 323 1.13 -21.61 -11.04
CA GLU A 323 0.21 -22.73 -10.93
C GLU A 323 -0.58 -22.55 -9.64
N ILE A 324 -1.90 -22.39 -9.79
CA ILE A 324 -2.82 -22.38 -8.65
C ILE A 324 -3.28 -23.84 -8.48
N PRO A 325 -2.93 -24.49 -7.35
CA PRO A 325 -3.39 -25.86 -7.11
C PRO A 325 -4.93 -25.89 -7.10
N GLU A 326 -5.52 -26.92 -7.72
CA GLU A 326 -6.93 -27.19 -7.53
C GLU A 326 -7.18 -27.51 -6.05
N THR A 327 -7.98 -26.67 -5.39
CA THR A 327 -8.39 -26.90 -4.02
C THR A 327 -9.78 -27.49 -4.00
N ALA A 328 -9.95 -28.58 -3.27
CA ALA A 328 -11.29 -29.11 -2.97
C ALA A 328 -11.99 -28.10 -2.02
N TYR A 329 -13.18 -27.65 -2.40
CA TYR A 329 -13.95 -26.75 -1.57
C TYR A 329 -14.51 -27.47 -0.34
N PRO A 330 -14.56 -26.83 0.85
CA PRO A 330 -15.11 -27.43 2.03
C PRO A 330 -16.58 -27.75 1.85
N SER A 331 -17.03 -28.84 2.47
CA SER A 331 -18.44 -29.15 2.50
C SER A 331 -19.23 -28.04 3.21
N LYS A 332 -20.53 -27.92 2.88
CA LYS A 332 -21.44 -26.97 3.55
C LYS A 332 -21.40 -27.10 5.07
N VAL A 333 -21.26 -28.32 5.59
CA VAL A 333 -21.16 -28.60 7.03
C VAL A 333 -19.88 -28.01 7.62
N GLN A 334 -18.73 -28.19 6.95
CA GLN A 334 -17.45 -27.60 7.40
C GLN A 334 -17.51 -26.06 7.40
N ALA A 335 -18.13 -25.46 6.37
CA ALA A 335 -18.33 -24.02 6.31
C ALA A 335 -19.18 -23.51 7.47
N ILE A 336 -20.27 -24.19 7.83
CA ILE A 336 -21.14 -23.84 8.96
C ILE A 336 -20.39 -23.87 10.29
N VAL A 337 -19.57 -24.91 10.51
CA VAL A 337 -18.73 -25.01 11.74
C VAL A 337 -17.74 -23.85 11.81
N LYS A 338 -17.07 -23.52 10.71
CA LYS A 338 -16.12 -22.40 10.64
C LYS A 338 -16.77 -21.03 10.88
N LYS A 339 -18.03 -20.85 10.47
CA LYS A 339 -18.79 -19.60 10.71
C LYS A 339 -18.93 -19.26 12.21
N GLY A 340 -18.94 -20.27 13.09
CA GLY A 340 -19.01 -20.07 14.54
C GLY A 340 -17.75 -19.59 15.23
N ILE A 341 -16.62 -19.51 14.55
CA ILE A 341 -15.32 -19.10 15.12
C ILE A 341 -15.22 -17.57 15.08
N LEU A 342 -15.55 -16.90 16.19
CA LEU A 342 -15.66 -15.44 16.27
C LEU A 342 -14.35 -14.73 16.66
N LYS A 343 -13.40 -15.41 17.30
CA LYS A 343 -12.18 -14.80 17.81
C LYS A 343 -11.00 -15.06 16.86
N MET A 344 -10.22 -14.04 16.62
CA MET A 344 -8.93 -14.18 15.95
C MET A 344 -7.96 -14.94 16.87
N ALA A 345 -7.24 -15.90 16.30
CA ALA A 345 -6.16 -16.60 16.97
C ALA A 345 -4.80 -16.01 16.54
N LYS A 346 -3.80 -16.13 17.41
CA LYS A 346 -2.45 -15.68 17.12
C LYS A 346 -1.60 -16.76 16.42
N ASP A 347 -2.07 -17.99 16.40
CA ASP A 347 -1.35 -19.09 15.74
C ASP A 347 -1.94 -19.42 14.36
N ALA A 348 -1.07 -19.91 13.47
CA ALA A 348 -1.43 -20.19 12.08
C ALA A 348 -2.53 -21.24 11.92
N CYS A 349 -2.50 -22.27 12.77
CA CYS A 349 -3.44 -23.39 12.69
C CYS A 349 -4.85 -22.95 13.05
N CYS A 350 -5.00 -22.25 14.18
CA CYS A 350 -6.29 -21.74 14.63
C CYS A 350 -6.83 -20.64 13.71
N GLU A 351 -5.99 -19.74 13.21
CA GLU A 351 -6.44 -18.73 12.24
C GLU A 351 -6.79 -19.34 10.88
N GLY A 352 -6.05 -20.36 10.44
CA GLY A 352 -6.37 -21.13 9.25
C GLY A 352 -7.71 -21.85 9.34
N SER A 353 -8.13 -22.31 10.54
CA SER A 353 -9.42 -22.97 10.74
C SER A 353 -10.62 -22.04 10.54
N ARG A 354 -10.43 -20.71 10.57
CA ARG A 354 -11.45 -19.70 10.24
C ARG A 354 -11.59 -19.46 8.75
N CYS A 355 -10.66 -19.94 7.93
CA CYS A 355 -10.69 -19.78 6.49
C CYS A 355 -11.84 -20.59 5.88
N LEU A 356 -12.73 -19.94 5.13
CA LEU A 356 -13.86 -20.58 4.45
C LEU A 356 -13.53 -20.99 3.02
N ASP A 357 -12.26 -20.88 2.62
CA ASP A 357 -11.79 -20.93 1.25
C ASP A 357 -12.41 -19.87 0.34
N CYS A 358 -11.87 -19.64 -0.84
CA CYS A 358 -12.26 -18.49 -1.67
C CYS A 358 -13.67 -18.57 -2.27
N SER A 359 -14.32 -19.74 -2.23
CA SER A 359 -15.65 -19.96 -2.80
C SER A 359 -16.80 -19.94 -1.77
N THR A 360 -16.48 -19.91 -0.47
CA THR A 360 -17.50 -19.95 0.58
C THR A 360 -17.65 -18.57 1.23
N VAL A 361 -18.86 -18.04 1.16
CA VAL A 361 -19.23 -16.77 1.81
C VAL A 361 -19.80 -17.04 3.19
N CYS A 362 -19.35 -16.28 4.20
CA CYS A 362 -19.72 -16.49 5.61
C CYS A 362 -21.21 -16.30 5.90
N GLU A 363 -21.93 -15.38 5.23
CA GLU A 363 -23.35 -15.07 5.36
C GLU A 363 -23.83 -14.56 6.74
N ASN A 364 -22.99 -14.55 7.81
CA ASN A 364 -23.40 -14.09 9.14
C ASN A 364 -24.00 -12.69 9.15
N CYS A 365 -23.55 -11.80 8.30
CA CYS A 365 -24.09 -10.45 8.18
C CYS A 365 -25.52 -10.44 7.57
N ALA A 366 -25.86 -11.42 6.75
CA ALA A 366 -27.23 -11.60 6.25
C ALA A 366 -28.11 -12.23 7.33
N ASP A 367 -27.61 -13.25 8.03
CA ASP A 367 -28.35 -13.95 9.09
C ASP A 367 -28.65 -13.05 10.29
N SER A 368 -27.72 -12.17 10.67
CA SER A 368 -27.84 -11.27 11.84
C SER A 368 -28.53 -9.95 11.55
N CYS A 369 -28.82 -9.63 10.29
CA CYS A 369 -29.43 -8.35 9.92
C CYS A 369 -30.93 -8.33 10.19
N PRO A 370 -31.44 -7.54 11.16
CA PRO A 370 -32.88 -7.51 11.49
C PRO A 370 -33.70 -6.93 10.33
N ASN A 371 -33.14 -6.03 9.56
CA ASN A 371 -33.79 -5.38 8.43
C ASN A 371 -33.59 -6.12 7.10
N ARG A 372 -32.86 -7.24 7.10
CA ARG A 372 -32.50 -7.98 5.88
C ARG A 372 -31.80 -7.15 4.81
N ALA A 373 -31.08 -6.12 5.22
CA ALA A 373 -30.33 -5.26 4.33
C ALA A 373 -29.11 -5.95 3.69
N ASN A 374 -28.64 -7.07 4.23
CA ASN A 374 -27.61 -7.89 3.61
C ASN A 374 -28.26 -9.14 3.02
N VAL A 375 -28.13 -9.31 1.71
CA VAL A 375 -28.81 -10.37 0.95
C VAL A 375 -27.77 -11.27 0.30
N VAL A 376 -27.98 -12.60 0.45
CA VAL A 376 -27.13 -13.60 -0.22
C VAL A 376 -27.58 -13.76 -1.67
N ILE A 377 -26.73 -13.39 -2.61
CA ILE A 377 -26.94 -13.53 -4.05
C ILE A 377 -26.26 -14.82 -4.54
N LYS A 378 -27.03 -15.74 -5.09
CA LYS A 378 -26.51 -16.95 -5.70
C LYS A 378 -26.17 -16.69 -7.17
N LEU A 379 -24.89 -16.68 -7.48
CA LEU A 379 -24.38 -16.42 -8.81
C LEU A 379 -24.62 -17.62 -9.76
N SER A 380 -24.50 -17.39 -11.07
CA SER A 380 -24.72 -18.42 -12.11
C SER A 380 -23.67 -19.54 -12.08
N ASP A 381 -22.49 -19.26 -11.56
CA ASP A 381 -21.36 -20.20 -11.42
C ASP A 381 -21.40 -21.02 -10.10
N GLY A 382 -22.49 -20.91 -9.34
CA GLY A 382 -22.69 -21.61 -8.06
C GLY A 382 -22.05 -20.93 -6.83
N ARG A 383 -21.28 -19.87 -7.03
CA ARG A 383 -20.74 -19.05 -5.92
C ARG A 383 -21.85 -18.19 -5.31
N HIS A 384 -21.58 -17.68 -4.10
CA HIS A 384 -22.45 -16.74 -3.40
C HIS A 384 -21.72 -15.42 -3.19
N GLN A 385 -22.48 -14.32 -3.19
CA GLN A 385 -22.01 -13.00 -2.79
C GLN A 385 -23.02 -12.35 -1.84
N ILE A 386 -22.54 -11.46 -0.98
CA ILE A 386 -23.42 -10.64 -0.17
C ILE A 386 -23.60 -9.29 -0.84
N LEU A 387 -24.84 -8.93 -1.14
CA LEU A 387 -25.23 -7.61 -1.59
C LEU A 387 -25.85 -6.84 -0.43
N HIS A 388 -25.36 -5.63 -0.20
CA HIS A 388 -25.97 -4.72 0.78
C HIS A 388 -27.05 -3.89 0.10
N ILE A 389 -28.21 -3.72 0.73
CA ILE A 389 -29.31 -2.91 0.23
C ILE A 389 -29.40 -1.65 1.08
N ASP A 390 -28.99 -0.53 0.55
CA ASP A 390 -28.86 0.73 1.26
C ASP A 390 -30.18 1.15 1.93
N LYS A 391 -31.26 1.26 1.16
CA LYS A 391 -32.59 1.63 1.63
C LYS A 391 -33.13 0.79 2.79
N MET A 392 -32.68 -0.46 2.93
CA MET A 392 -33.12 -1.35 4.00
C MET A 392 -32.25 -1.24 5.26
N CYS A 393 -31.11 -0.56 5.17
CA CYS A 393 -30.16 -0.42 6.27
C CYS A 393 -30.53 0.75 7.17
N ASN A 394 -30.59 0.53 8.48
CA ASN A 394 -30.71 1.57 9.49
C ASN A 394 -29.44 1.74 10.33
N GLU A 395 -28.32 1.22 9.84
CA GLU A 395 -26.98 1.31 10.49
C GLU A 395 -26.94 0.83 11.95
N CYS A 396 -27.77 -0.15 12.32
CA CYS A 396 -27.88 -0.65 13.70
C CYS A 396 -26.62 -1.35 14.23
N GLY A 397 -25.62 -1.63 13.39
CA GLY A 397 -24.35 -2.24 13.77
C GLY A 397 -24.37 -3.76 14.03
N ASN A 398 -25.53 -4.44 13.99
CA ASN A 398 -25.61 -5.88 14.27
C ASN A 398 -24.73 -6.71 13.35
N CYS A 399 -24.69 -6.40 12.05
CA CYS A 399 -23.86 -7.13 11.10
C CYS A 399 -22.35 -6.97 11.40
N THR A 400 -21.92 -5.85 11.93
CA THR A 400 -20.56 -5.60 12.40
C THR A 400 -20.28 -6.36 13.70
N GLN A 401 -21.20 -6.30 14.67
CA GLN A 401 -21.06 -6.96 15.96
C GLN A 401 -20.92 -8.47 15.83
N PHE A 402 -21.67 -9.08 14.92
CA PHE A 402 -21.65 -10.53 14.69
C PHE A 402 -20.71 -10.96 13.57
N CYS A 403 -19.91 -10.04 13.01
CA CYS A 403 -18.92 -10.38 11.99
C CYS A 403 -17.72 -11.11 12.60
N PRO A 404 -17.47 -12.40 12.26
CA PRO A 404 -16.32 -13.13 12.79
C PRO A 404 -14.99 -12.63 12.22
N TYR A 405 -15.04 -11.72 11.25
CA TYR A 405 -13.90 -11.21 10.52
C TYR A 405 -13.62 -9.73 10.79
N ALA A 406 -14.24 -9.13 11.80
CA ALA A 406 -14.08 -7.73 12.16
C ALA A 406 -14.27 -6.76 10.96
N SER A 407 -15.23 -7.07 10.07
CA SER A 407 -15.64 -6.24 8.94
C SER A 407 -16.87 -5.40 9.33
N GLU A 408 -17.10 -4.30 8.63
CA GLU A 408 -18.32 -3.50 8.70
C GLU A 408 -19.20 -3.77 7.48
N PRO A 409 -20.00 -4.86 7.44
CA PRO A 409 -20.69 -5.31 6.24
C PRO A 409 -21.62 -4.27 5.60
N CYS A 410 -22.19 -3.35 6.38
CA CYS A 410 -22.98 -2.23 5.85
C CYS A 410 -22.15 -1.21 5.04
N ARG A 411 -20.80 -1.24 5.16
CA ARG A 411 -19.89 -0.37 4.45
C ARG A 411 -18.99 -1.13 3.49
N ASP A 412 -18.59 -2.35 3.85
CA ASP A 412 -17.60 -3.14 3.11
C ASP A 412 -18.21 -3.95 1.97
N LYS A 413 -19.53 -4.19 1.98
CA LYS A 413 -20.19 -4.97 0.94
C LYS A 413 -20.62 -4.11 -0.24
N PHE A 414 -20.56 -4.69 -1.44
CA PHE A 414 -21.07 -4.03 -2.63
C PHE A 414 -22.54 -3.69 -2.43
N THR A 415 -22.89 -2.42 -2.64
CA THR A 415 -24.17 -1.83 -2.21
C THR A 415 -25.11 -1.62 -3.39
N LEU A 416 -26.37 -1.96 -3.23
CA LEU A 416 -27.45 -1.60 -4.15
C LEU A 416 -28.13 -0.34 -3.64
N PHE A 417 -28.02 0.73 -4.41
CA PHE A 417 -28.69 2.01 -4.17
C PHE A 417 -30.03 2.08 -4.88
N GLN A 418 -30.99 2.83 -4.31
CA GLN A 418 -32.31 3.03 -4.91
C GLN A 418 -32.38 4.36 -5.66
N THR A 419 -31.69 5.37 -5.18
CA THR A 419 -31.65 6.70 -5.79
C THR A 419 -30.22 7.17 -5.98
N LYS A 420 -30.05 8.23 -6.78
CA LYS A 420 -28.76 8.86 -6.96
C LYS A 420 -28.32 9.59 -5.69
N GLU A 421 -29.26 10.17 -4.96
CA GLU A 421 -29.03 10.82 -3.68
C GLU A 421 -28.45 9.85 -2.66
N ASP A 422 -29.04 8.64 -2.50
CA ASP A 422 -28.51 7.59 -1.63
C ASP A 422 -27.08 7.21 -2.00
N MET A 423 -26.82 7.10 -3.32
CA MET A 423 -25.48 6.82 -3.81
C MET A 423 -24.52 7.96 -3.50
N ASP A 424 -24.92 9.23 -3.66
CA ASP A 424 -24.05 10.40 -3.47
C ASP A 424 -23.73 10.61 -1.97
N ASP A 425 -24.66 10.31 -1.07
CA ASP A 425 -24.47 10.39 0.38
C ASP A 425 -23.60 9.24 0.94
N SER A 426 -23.51 8.13 0.22
CA SER A 426 -22.70 6.97 0.61
C SER A 426 -21.29 7.02 0.02
N LYS A 427 -20.34 6.35 0.68
CA LYS A 427 -18.99 6.09 0.17
C LYS A 427 -18.80 4.66 -0.34
N ASN A 428 -19.80 3.81 -0.18
CA ASN A 428 -19.72 2.40 -0.51
C ASN A 428 -19.54 2.20 -2.02
N ALA A 429 -18.73 1.22 -2.38
CA ALA A 429 -18.78 0.66 -3.73
C ALA A 429 -20.15 0.06 -3.98
N GLY A 430 -20.75 0.28 -5.15
CA GLY A 430 -22.10 -0.19 -5.37
C GLY A 430 -22.67 0.13 -6.74
N VAL A 431 -23.94 -0.19 -6.92
CA VAL A 431 -24.68 -0.06 -8.17
C VAL A 431 -26.04 0.61 -7.95
N LEU A 432 -26.43 1.44 -8.89
CA LEU A 432 -27.76 2.01 -9.05
C LEU A 432 -28.27 1.63 -10.45
N PHE A 433 -29.43 0.97 -10.55
CA PHE A 433 -30.08 0.69 -11.82
C PHE A 433 -30.84 1.93 -12.31
N LEU A 434 -30.47 2.46 -13.47
CA LEU A 434 -31.15 3.57 -14.12
C LEU A 434 -32.35 3.07 -14.94
N ASP A 435 -32.16 1.96 -15.63
CA ASP A 435 -33.17 1.23 -16.37
C ASP A 435 -32.78 -0.26 -16.54
N GLU A 436 -33.38 -0.99 -17.46
CA GLU A 436 -33.11 -2.41 -17.67
C GLU A 436 -31.68 -2.72 -18.14
N ASN A 437 -31.04 -1.77 -18.84
CA ASN A 437 -29.71 -1.97 -19.43
C ASN A 437 -28.64 -1.01 -18.89
N ARG A 438 -29.02 0.12 -18.30
CA ARG A 438 -28.04 1.11 -17.83
C ARG A 438 -27.94 1.14 -16.32
N VAL A 439 -26.73 1.19 -15.85
CA VAL A 439 -26.39 1.25 -14.42
C VAL A 439 -25.33 2.31 -14.15
N LEU A 440 -25.44 2.98 -13.00
CA LEU A 440 -24.30 3.69 -12.42
C LEU A 440 -23.57 2.74 -11.47
N VAL A 441 -22.27 2.59 -11.64
CA VAL A 441 -21.44 1.78 -10.75
C VAL A 441 -20.37 2.65 -10.12
N ARG A 442 -20.28 2.60 -8.79
CA ARG A 442 -19.19 3.18 -8.02
C ARG A 442 -18.22 2.10 -7.61
N MET A 443 -16.97 2.23 -8.08
CA MET A 443 -15.81 1.54 -7.53
C MET A 443 -14.92 2.59 -6.82
N ALA A 444 -13.91 3.16 -7.47
CA ALA A 444 -13.22 4.36 -7.03
C ALA A 444 -13.95 5.65 -7.46
N GLU A 445 -14.58 5.61 -8.62
CA GLU A 445 -15.36 6.69 -9.23
C GLU A 445 -16.72 6.15 -9.68
N VAL A 446 -17.71 7.04 -9.83
CA VAL A 446 -19.02 6.70 -10.40
C VAL A 446 -18.94 6.76 -11.91
N ARG A 447 -19.30 5.66 -12.58
CA ARG A 447 -19.39 5.58 -14.06
C ARG A 447 -20.68 4.92 -14.48
N GLU A 448 -21.20 5.37 -15.63
CA GLU A 448 -22.34 4.74 -16.28
C GLU A 448 -21.88 3.59 -17.19
N TYR A 449 -22.60 2.47 -17.14
CA TYR A 449 -22.32 1.31 -17.98
C TYR A 449 -23.61 0.84 -18.66
N ASP A 450 -23.49 0.42 -19.93
CA ASP A 450 -24.53 -0.29 -20.67
C ASP A 450 -24.28 -1.79 -20.59
N LEU A 451 -25.17 -2.51 -19.93
CA LEU A 451 -25.10 -3.96 -19.74
C LEU A 451 -25.49 -4.77 -20.98
N SER A 452 -25.98 -4.13 -22.04
CA SER A 452 -26.30 -4.77 -23.32
C SER A 452 -25.12 -4.80 -24.30
N ALA A 453 -24.04 -4.07 -23.99
CA ALA A 453 -22.82 -3.97 -24.78
C ALA A 453 -21.60 -4.45 -23.99
N PRO A 454 -20.50 -4.85 -24.64
CA PRO A 454 -19.22 -5.11 -23.95
C PRO A 454 -18.79 -3.87 -23.15
N ASN A 455 -18.41 -4.09 -21.91
CA ASN A 455 -18.03 -3.02 -20.98
C ASN A 455 -16.75 -3.38 -20.21
N GLU A 456 -16.19 -2.40 -19.48
CA GLU A 456 -14.93 -2.52 -18.74
C GLU A 456 -15.13 -2.91 -17.27
N LEU A 457 -16.32 -3.38 -16.87
CA LEU A 457 -16.56 -3.83 -15.50
C LEU A 457 -15.72 -5.07 -15.17
N PRO A 458 -15.18 -5.16 -13.94
CA PRO A 458 -14.60 -6.41 -13.45
C PRO A 458 -15.63 -7.54 -13.58
N LYS A 459 -15.21 -8.70 -14.08
CA LYS A 459 -16.11 -9.83 -14.38
C LYS A 459 -16.96 -10.27 -13.19
N GLU A 460 -16.42 -10.21 -11.98
CA GLU A 460 -17.12 -10.55 -10.74
C GLU A 460 -18.26 -9.56 -10.45
N ILE A 461 -18.02 -8.27 -10.67
CA ILE A 461 -19.03 -7.21 -10.48
C ILE A 461 -20.08 -7.29 -11.58
N GLU A 462 -19.67 -7.46 -12.81
CA GLU A 462 -20.60 -7.66 -13.93
C GLU A 462 -21.52 -8.86 -13.69
N ASN A 463 -20.96 -10.03 -13.30
CA ASN A 463 -21.73 -11.23 -12.99
C ASN A 463 -22.72 -10.99 -11.84
N LEU A 464 -22.31 -10.27 -10.80
CA LEU A 464 -23.18 -9.92 -9.68
C LEU A 464 -24.34 -9.03 -10.18
N ILE A 465 -24.07 -7.96 -10.91
CA ILE A 465 -25.08 -7.02 -11.41
C ILE A 465 -26.06 -7.73 -12.37
N LEU A 466 -25.57 -8.53 -13.32
CA LEU A 466 -26.37 -9.30 -14.26
C LEU A 466 -27.25 -10.35 -13.52
N THR A 467 -26.72 -10.96 -12.48
CA THR A 467 -27.48 -11.90 -11.64
C THR A 467 -28.59 -11.19 -10.87
N VAL A 468 -28.29 -10.02 -10.28
CA VAL A 468 -29.28 -9.18 -9.59
C VAL A 468 -30.38 -8.76 -10.56
N ARG A 469 -30.01 -8.28 -11.75
CA ARG A 469 -30.95 -7.90 -12.80
C ARG A 469 -31.91 -9.04 -13.17
N SER A 470 -31.37 -10.23 -13.39
CA SER A 470 -32.15 -11.36 -13.94
C SER A 470 -32.95 -12.11 -12.89
N LYS A 471 -32.45 -12.27 -11.66
CA LYS A 471 -33.04 -13.16 -10.66
C LYS A 471 -33.53 -12.44 -9.39
N TYR A 472 -33.06 -11.22 -9.14
CA TYR A 472 -33.33 -10.47 -7.91
C TYR A 472 -33.86 -9.06 -8.20
N SER A 473 -34.51 -8.85 -9.35
CA SER A 473 -35.00 -7.53 -9.75
C SER A 473 -35.96 -6.87 -8.75
N TYR A 474 -36.60 -7.65 -7.89
CA TYR A 474 -37.44 -7.17 -6.79
C TYR A 474 -36.68 -6.36 -5.72
N LEU A 475 -35.34 -6.40 -5.71
CA LEU A 475 -34.53 -5.65 -4.76
C LEU A 475 -34.38 -4.17 -5.16
N TYR A 476 -34.61 -3.81 -6.42
CA TYR A 476 -34.48 -2.43 -6.92
C TYR A 476 -35.71 -1.91 -7.68
N LYS A 477 -36.69 -2.74 -7.92
CA LYS A 477 -38.03 -2.35 -8.40
C LYS A 477 -38.94 -2.07 -7.20
#